data_906f369f706878ab43efc058e916c12e
#
_entry.id   906f369f706878ab43efc058e916c12e
#
_cell.length_a   1.000
_cell.length_b   1.000
_cell.length_c   1.000
_cell.angle_alpha   90.00
_cell.angle_beta   90.00
_cell.angle_gamma   90.00
#
_symmetry.space_group_name_H-M   'P 1'
#
loop_
_entity.id
_entity.type
_entity.pdbx_description
1 polymer ?
#
loop_
_entity_poly.entity_id
_entity_poly.type
_entity_poly.pdbx_seq_one_letter_code
_entity_poly.pdbx_strand_id
1 'polypeptide(L)'
;MCNFGGSTGLTVCIMHLALGRRARLRQVSYIRELVADLPHVVVMGDLNFGCDSQEMRLLTRGGGLTQPACHMNTFPSWRPIRKIDHILVSDTLQVENAKVVEYPLSDHLPIGIDVIIPTGMRFAA
;
A
#
# COMPACT_ATOMS: atom_id res chain seq x y z
N MET A 1 -6.32 -8.58 -7.00
CA MET A 1 -5.86 -9.11 -5.70
C MET A 1 -5.08 -10.40 -5.94
N CYS A 2 -3.90 -10.48 -5.40
CA CYS A 2 -3.05 -11.68 -5.48
C CYS A 2 -2.95 -12.32 -4.11
N ASN A 3 -3.12 -13.64 -4.04
CA ASN A 3 -2.99 -14.40 -2.80
C ASN A 3 -1.83 -15.38 -2.93
N PHE A 4 -0.91 -15.31 -1.98
CA PHE A 4 0.26 -16.18 -1.92
C PHE A 4 0.22 -17.03 -0.65
N GLY A 5 0.04 -18.33 -0.79
CA GLY A 5 0.22 -19.26 0.30
C GLY A 5 -0.99 -20.05 0.75
N GLY A 6 -0.79 -20.87 1.77
CA GLY A 6 -1.75 -21.81 2.33
C GLY A 6 -2.69 -21.22 3.38
N SER A 7 -2.80 -21.86 4.55
CA SER A 7 -3.70 -21.42 5.64
C SER A 7 -3.42 -20.03 6.21
N THR A 8 -2.19 -19.53 6.04
CA THR A 8 -1.78 -18.17 6.40
C THR A 8 -1.20 -17.48 5.16
N GLY A 9 -2.07 -17.10 4.24
CA GLY A 9 -1.66 -16.47 2.99
C GLY A 9 -1.29 -14.99 3.14
N LEU A 10 -0.45 -14.51 2.23
CA LEU A 10 -0.23 -13.08 2.00
C LEU A 10 -1.16 -12.62 0.90
N THR A 11 -1.95 -11.60 1.17
CA THR A 11 -2.83 -10.96 0.19
C THR A 11 -2.23 -9.64 -0.24
N VAL A 12 -2.07 -9.46 -1.55
CA VAL A 12 -1.60 -8.20 -2.13
C VAL A 12 -2.74 -7.59 -2.93
N CYS A 13 -3.13 -6.39 -2.55
CA CYS A 13 -4.13 -5.58 -3.26
C CYS A 13 -3.41 -4.49 -4.04
N ILE A 14 -3.50 -4.54 -5.35
CA ILE A 14 -2.93 -3.52 -6.24
C ILE A 14 -4.09 -2.69 -6.79
N MET A 15 -4.00 -1.38 -6.69
CA MET A 15 -5.11 -0.53 -7.07
C MET A 15 -4.67 0.85 -7.55
N HIS A 16 -5.56 1.48 -8.32
CA HIS A 16 -5.45 2.85 -8.73
C HIS A 16 -6.78 3.54 -8.38
N LEU A 17 -6.75 4.43 -7.39
CA LEU A 17 -7.98 5.03 -6.89
C LEU A 17 -8.39 6.27 -7.68
N ALA A 18 -9.65 6.64 -7.51
CA ALA A 18 -10.24 7.78 -8.21
C ALA A 18 -9.57 9.10 -7.84
N LEU A 19 -9.56 10.05 -8.77
CA LEU A 19 -9.10 11.42 -8.53
C LEU A 19 -10.03 12.19 -7.60
N GLY A 20 -11.34 11.93 -7.67
CA GLY A 20 -12.33 12.60 -6.84
C GLY A 20 -12.35 12.07 -5.42
N ARG A 21 -12.29 12.98 -4.44
CA ARG A 21 -12.23 12.64 -3.01
C ARG A 21 -13.41 11.78 -2.55
N ARG A 22 -14.61 12.12 -2.98
CA ARG A 22 -15.83 11.39 -2.58
C ARG A 22 -15.80 9.93 -3.04
N ALA A 23 -15.37 9.71 -4.28
CA ALA A 23 -15.21 8.35 -4.82
C ALA A 23 -14.10 7.60 -4.09
N ARG A 24 -12.97 8.27 -3.80
CA ARG A 24 -11.87 7.65 -3.05
C ARG A 24 -12.30 7.21 -1.66
N LEU A 25 -13.05 8.02 -0.93
CA LEU A 25 -13.52 7.65 0.41
C LEU A 25 -14.40 6.39 0.38
N ARG A 26 -15.23 6.24 -0.64
CA ARG A 26 -16.01 5.00 -0.84
C ARG A 26 -15.12 3.80 -1.14
N GLN A 27 -14.15 3.99 -2.03
CA GLN A 27 -13.19 2.93 -2.39
C GLN A 27 -12.37 2.50 -1.19
N VAL A 28 -11.86 3.44 -0.41
CA VAL A 28 -11.07 3.17 0.80
C VAL A 28 -11.90 2.43 1.86
N SER A 29 -13.15 2.83 2.05
CA SER A 29 -14.06 2.13 2.98
C SER A 29 -14.29 0.69 2.55
N TYR A 30 -14.45 0.44 1.27
CA TYR A 30 -14.59 -0.90 0.72
C TYR A 30 -13.33 -1.74 0.91
N ILE A 31 -12.16 -1.16 0.61
CA ILE A 31 -10.87 -1.83 0.82
C ILE A 31 -10.69 -2.22 2.28
N ARG A 32 -11.00 -1.31 3.19
CA ARG A 32 -10.91 -1.57 4.63
C ARG A 32 -11.74 -2.77 5.06
N GLU A 33 -12.96 -2.88 4.56
CA GLU A 33 -13.82 -4.04 4.81
C GLU A 33 -13.24 -5.32 4.21
N LEU A 34 -12.76 -5.23 2.98
CA LEU A 34 -12.20 -6.36 2.24
C LEU A 34 -11.00 -6.99 2.93
N VAL A 35 -10.14 -6.19 3.56
CA VAL A 35 -8.89 -6.66 4.18
C VAL A 35 -9.00 -6.90 5.68
N ALA A 36 -10.11 -6.55 6.31
CA ALA A 36 -10.28 -6.56 7.77
C ALA A 36 -9.95 -7.90 8.44
N ASP A 37 -10.33 -9.01 7.81
CA ASP A 37 -10.16 -10.35 8.37
C ASP A 37 -8.97 -11.11 7.76
N LEU A 38 -8.17 -10.46 6.94
CA LEU A 38 -7.02 -11.09 6.31
C LEU A 38 -5.78 -11.00 7.22
N PRO A 39 -5.03 -12.11 7.38
CA PRO A 39 -3.93 -12.15 8.35
C PRO A 39 -2.72 -11.31 7.94
N HIS A 40 -2.36 -11.32 6.67
CA HIS A 40 -1.22 -10.59 6.13
C HIS A 40 -1.61 -9.89 4.85
N VAL A 41 -1.51 -8.57 4.82
CA VAL A 41 -2.00 -7.74 3.71
C VAL A 41 -0.97 -6.72 3.31
N VAL A 42 -0.84 -6.54 2.00
CA VAL A 42 -0.16 -5.38 1.39
C VAL A 42 -1.17 -4.69 0.47
N VAL A 43 -1.35 -3.40 0.65
CA VAL A 43 -2.17 -2.55 -0.23
C VAL A 43 -1.23 -1.56 -0.91
N MET A 44 -1.21 -1.55 -2.23
CA MET A 44 -0.27 -0.69 -2.96
C MET A 44 -0.86 -0.11 -4.24
N GLY A 45 -0.29 0.99 -4.67
CA GLY A 45 -0.59 1.63 -5.95
C GLY A 45 -0.67 3.14 -5.87
N ASP A 46 -1.16 3.73 -6.96
CA ASP A 46 -1.50 5.14 -7.01
C ASP A 46 -2.85 5.36 -6.32
N LEU A 47 -2.81 5.79 -5.09
CA LEU A 47 -4.01 5.97 -4.28
C LEU A 47 -4.57 7.38 -4.38
N ASN A 48 -3.89 8.29 -5.07
CA ASN A 48 -4.31 9.68 -5.31
C ASN A 48 -4.62 10.49 -4.04
N PHE A 49 -4.01 10.12 -2.90
CA PHE A 49 -4.12 10.89 -1.66
C PHE A 49 -2.79 10.96 -0.92
N GLY A 50 -2.65 11.94 -0.06
CA GLY A 50 -1.42 12.15 0.71
C GLY A 50 -1.39 11.43 2.04
N CYS A 51 -0.25 11.47 2.72
CA CYS A 51 -0.01 10.81 4.00
C CYS A 51 -0.93 11.28 5.13
N ASP A 52 -1.32 12.54 5.12
CA ASP A 52 -2.14 13.14 6.19
C ASP A 52 -3.61 13.22 5.86
N SER A 53 -4.05 12.54 4.80
CA SER A 53 -5.42 12.55 4.33
C SER A 53 -6.37 11.75 5.24
N GLN A 54 -7.66 12.03 5.11
CA GLN A 54 -8.70 11.24 5.77
C GLN A 54 -8.69 9.80 5.26
N GLU A 55 -8.45 9.61 3.96
CA GLU A 55 -8.34 8.31 3.31
C GLU A 55 -7.24 7.47 3.98
N MET A 56 -6.08 8.07 4.21
CA MET A 56 -4.98 7.40 4.89
C MET A 56 -5.33 7.03 6.32
N ARG A 57 -5.99 7.91 7.04
CA ARG A 57 -6.41 7.64 8.42
C ARG A 57 -7.41 6.48 8.51
N LEU A 58 -8.30 6.35 7.54
CA LEU A 58 -9.25 5.22 7.49
C LEU A 58 -8.53 3.88 7.32
N LEU A 59 -7.46 3.85 6.53
CA LEU A 59 -6.68 2.62 6.32
C LEU A 59 -5.75 2.31 7.49
N THR A 60 -5.12 3.32 8.07
CA THR A 60 -4.12 3.11 9.13
C THR A 60 -4.76 2.94 10.51
N ARG A 61 -5.64 3.84 10.92
CA ARG A 61 -6.26 3.79 12.26
C ARG A 61 -7.39 2.78 12.35
N GLY A 62 -8.24 2.73 11.34
CA GLY A 62 -9.38 1.83 11.32
C GLY A 62 -9.11 0.49 10.66
N GLY A 63 -8.14 0.41 9.76
CA GLY A 63 -7.82 -0.78 8.99
C GLY A 63 -6.63 -1.60 9.49
N GLY A 64 -5.89 -1.12 10.49
CA GLY A 64 -4.72 -1.83 11.02
C GLY A 64 -3.52 -1.89 10.08
N LEU A 65 -3.44 -0.99 9.11
CA LEU A 65 -2.35 -0.92 8.16
C LEU A 65 -1.33 0.16 8.56
N THR A 66 -0.08 -0.05 8.22
CA THR A 66 1.00 0.93 8.40
C THR A 66 1.57 1.35 7.05
N GLN A 67 2.19 2.52 6.98
CA GLN A 67 2.78 3.04 5.74
C GLN A 67 4.28 3.32 5.94
N PRO A 68 5.14 2.38 5.57
CA PRO A 68 6.57 2.47 5.87
C PRO A 68 7.32 3.56 5.09
N ALA A 69 6.77 4.07 3.99
CA ALA A 69 7.44 5.01 3.08
C ALA A 69 6.72 6.36 2.99
N CYS A 70 6.12 6.84 4.08
CA CYS A 70 5.27 8.05 4.08
C CYS A 70 5.97 9.33 3.58
N HIS A 71 7.26 9.46 3.80
CA HIS A 71 7.98 10.73 3.53
C HIS A 71 8.58 10.82 2.14
N MET A 72 8.31 9.85 1.26
CA MET A 72 8.95 9.75 -0.04
C MET A 72 8.01 10.18 -1.15
N ASN A 73 8.24 11.38 -1.72
CA ASN A 73 7.47 11.88 -2.85
C ASN A 73 7.77 11.11 -4.14
N THR A 74 6.75 10.90 -4.95
CA THR A 74 6.84 10.09 -6.17
C THR A 74 6.36 10.79 -7.44
N PHE A 75 5.63 11.91 -7.32
CA PHE A 75 4.99 12.57 -8.44
C PHE A 75 5.18 14.08 -8.43
N PRO A 76 5.37 14.71 -9.57
CA PRO A 76 5.79 14.11 -10.84
C PRO A 76 7.26 13.66 -10.76
N SER A 77 7.66 12.69 -11.58
CA SER A 77 8.97 12.06 -11.50
C SER A 77 10.15 13.02 -11.73
N TRP A 78 9.97 14.05 -12.57
CA TRP A 78 11.00 15.06 -12.86
C TRP A 78 11.15 16.11 -11.74
N ARG A 79 10.18 16.23 -10.86
CA ARG A 79 10.22 17.11 -9.68
C ARG A 79 9.28 16.56 -8.61
N PRO A 80 9.67 15.53 -7.87
CA PRO A 80 8.78 14.89 -6.91
C PRO A 80 8.40 15.83 -5.77
N ILE A 81 7.15 16.26 -5.74
CA ILE A 81 6.59 17.15 -4.72
C ILE A 81 5.34 16.59 -4.05
N ARG A 82 4.80 15.47 -4.58
CA ARG A 82 3.59 14.84 -4.05
C ARG A 82 3.83 13.37 -3.72
N LYS A 83 3.27 12.95 -2.61
CA LYS A 83 3.22 11.54 -2.19
C LYS A 83 1.81 11.02 -2.44
N ILE A 84 1.60 10.34 -3.56
CA ILE A 84 0.32 9.75 -3.97
C ILE A 84 0.40 8.26 -4.25
N ASP A 85 1.60 7.74 -4.41
CA ASP A 85 1.87 6.29 -4.50
C ASP A 85 2.21 5.77 -3.12
N HIS A 86 1.54 4.72 -2.69
CA HIS A 86 1.67 4.18 -1.35
C HIS A 86 1.81 2.68 -1.35
N ILE A 87 2.53 2.17 -0.36
CA ILE A 87 2.53 0.78 0.01
C ILE A 87 2.18 0.73 1.49
N LEU A 88 1.04 0.12 1.81
CA LEU A 88 0.61 -0.10 3.19
C LEU A 88 0.68 -1.59 3.50
N VAL A 89 1.10 -1.91 4.69
CA VAL A 89 1.24 -3.29 5.15
C VAL A 89 0.51 -3.49 6.46
N SER A 90 -0.01 -4.71 6.68
CA SER A 90 -0.53 -5.09 7.98
C SER A 90 0.59 -5.09 9.02
N ASP A 91 0.26 -4.81 10.26
CA ASP A 91 1.20 -4.78 11.39
C ASP A 91 1.88 -6.13 11.66
N THR A 92 1.32 -7.21 11.13
CA THR A 92 1.89 -8.56 11.19
C THR A 92 3.09 -8.78 10.28
N LEU A 93 3.33 -7.86 9.34
CA LEU A 93 4.45 -7.94 8.40
C LEU A 93 5.56 -6.98 8.83
N GLN A 94 6.78 -7.50 8.90
CA GLN A 94 7.96 -6.68 9.17
C GLN A 94 8.54 -6.15 7.86
N VAL A 95 8.70 -4.84 7.78
CA VAL A 95 9.33 -4.16 6.65
C VAL A 95 10.78 -3.83 7.01
N GLU A 96 11.73 -4.25 6.19
CA GLU A 96 13.15 -3.95 6.40
C GLU A 96 13.61 -2.70 5.66
N ASN A 97 13.16 -2.54 4.45
CA ASN A 97 13.57 -1.44 3.58
C ASN A 97 12.35 -0.83 2.90
N ALA A 98 12.35 0.50 2.78
CA ALA A 98 11.38 1.22 1.98
C ALA A 98 12.14 2.29 1.21
N LYS A 99 11.95 2.37 -0.10
CA LYS A 99 12.68 3.31 -0.95
C LYS A 99 11.86 3.77 -2.14
N VAL A 100 12.16 4.98 -2.60
CA VAL A 100 11.79 5.47 -3.91
C VAL A 100 12.97 5.22 -4.84
N VAL A 101 12.70 4.64 -6.00
CA VAL A 101 13.71 4.44 -7.02
C VAL A 101 13.79 5.69 -7.88
N GLU A 102 14.92 6.38 -7.84
CA GLU A 102 15.13 7.62 -8.59
C GLU A 102 15.44 7.34 -10.07
N TYR A 103 14.51 6.65 -10.71
CA TYR A 103 14.61 6.33 -12.13
C TYR A 103 13.26 6.67 -12.82
N PRO A 104 13.20 7.77 -13.58
CA PRO A 104 11.95 8.27 -14.13
C PRO A 104 11.51 7.51 -15.38
N LEU A 105 11.02 6.29 -15.19
CA LEU A 105 10.45 5.46 -16.25
C LEU A 105 9.09 5.98 -16.73
N SER A 106 8.36 6.68 -15.87
CA SER A 106 7.08 7.29 -16.17
C SER A 106 6.98 8.62 -15.44
N ASP A 107 5.80 9.23 -15.39
CA ASP A 107 5.53 10.44 -14.61
C ASP A 107 5.48 10.18 -13.09
N HIS A 108 5.48 8.91 -12.65
CA HIS A 108 5.65 8.52 -11.26
C HIS A 108 7.00 7.84 -11.06
N LEU A 109 7.63 8.06 -9.91
CA LEU A 109 8.80 7.28 -9.49
C LEU A 109 8.34 5.95 -8.88
N PRO A 110 9.03 4.85 -9.18
CA PRO A 110 8.74 3.57 -8.54
C PRO A 110 9.04 3.63 -7.04
N ILE A 111 8.22 2.93 -6.26
CA ILE A 111 8.48 2.71 -4.84
C ILE A 111 8.57 1.20 -4.57
N GLY A 112 9.36 0.83 -3.59
CA GLY A 112 9.54 -0.57 -3.22
C GLY A 112 9.75 -0.73 -1.73
N ILE A 113 9.35 -1.89 -1.23
CA ILE A 113 9.64 -2.32 0.13
C ILE A 113 10.14 -3.76 0.12
N ASP A 114 10.93 -4.11 1.13
CA ASP A 114 11.29 -5.49 1.43
C ASP A 114 10.52 -5.93 2.66
N VAL A 115 9.82 -7.04 2.55
CA VAL A 115 8.99 -7.60 3.62
C VAL A 115 9.55 -8.96 4.04
N ILE A 116 9.69 -9.17 5.35
CA ILE A 116 10.04 -10.49 5.88
C ILE A 116 8.80 -11.36 5.84
N ILE A 117 8.91 -12.51 5.18
CA ILE A 117 7.83 -13.48 5.11
C ILE A 117 7.70 -14.18 6.48
N PRO A 118 6.50 -14.16 7.10
CA PRO A 118 6.30 -14.84 8.38
C PRO A 118 6.61 -16.34 8.30
N THR A 119 7.15 -16.87 9.40
CA THR A 119 7.45 -18.30 9.53
C THR A 119 6.20 -19.14 9.34
N GLY A 120 6.30 -20.21 8.56
CA GLY A 120 5.18 -21.11 8.28
C GLY A 120 4.31 -20.71 7.09
N MET A 121 4.55 -19.54 6.49
CA MET A 121 3.86 -19.15 5.25
C MET A 121 4.43 -19.96 4.08
N ARG A 122 3.54 -20.53 3.27
CA ARG A 122 3.90 -21.27 2.07
C ARG A 122 3.41 -20.52 0.84
N PHE A 123 4.24 -20.48 -0.19
CA PHE A 123 3.84 -19.94 -1.47
C PHE A 123 3.26 -21.05 -2.34
N ALA A 124 2.20 -20.72 -3.07
CA ALA A 124 1.68 -21.63 -4.10
C ALA A 124 2.75 -21.80 -5.19
N ALA A 125 3.03 -23.05 -5.51
CA ALA A 125 3.98 -23.41 -6.58
C ALA A 125 3.38 -23.13 -7.95
#